data_b29cad2b6bf1f0d8763bc37b449ff496
#
_entry.id   b29cad2b6bf1f0d8763bc37b449ff496
#
_cell.length_a   1.000
_cell.length_b   1.000
_cell.length_c   1.000
_cell.angle_alpha   90.00
_cell.angle_beta   90.00
_cell.angle_gamma   90.00
#
_symmetry.space_group_name_H-M   'P 1'
#
loop_
_entity.id
_entity.type
_entity.pdbx_description
1 polymer ?
#
loop_
_entity_poly.entity_id
_entity_poly.type
_entity_poly.pdbx_seq_one_letter_code
_entity_poly.pdbx_strand_id
1 'polypeptide(L)'
;GKTDISDILKLGRIDQMIAIPDTFPVRRAADELEAIADGRFGVFRNHRSIDMPPPGITKATGLGEIAGLFGIDEGMIYTAGGNWNDLPMIAAFHGCAVENAEDDVKKAAEIIVPDIAAIVEYIEKTDAAEHPENKTMPTEAAERSFL
;
A
#
# COMPACT_ATOMS: atom_id res chain seq x y z
N GLY A 1 27.65 -11.81 -1.74
CA GLY A 1 27.83 -13.22 -2.07
C GLY A 1 26.65 -13.75 -2.85
N LYS A 2 26.87 -14.65 -3.81
CA LYS A 2 25.79 -15.33 -4.49
C LYS A 2 25.34 -16.48 -3.60
N THR A 3 24.08 -16.52 -3.24
CA THR A 3 23.47 -17.63 -2.51
C THR A 3 22.91 -18.61 -3.54
N ASP A 4 23.16 -19.89 -3.37
CA ASP A 4 22.58 -20.92 -4.22
C ASP A 4 21.08 -21.05 -3.91
N ILE A 5 20.25 -21.27 -4.94
CA ILE A 5 18.81 -21.42 -4.79
C ILE A 5 18.45 -22.60 -3.86
N SER A 6 19.31 -23.65 -3.83
CA SER A 6 19.15 -24.78 -2.94
C SER A 6 19.28 -24.41 -1.45
N ASP A 7 20.03 -23.36 -1.13
CA ASP A 7 20.14 -22.86 0.25
C ASP A 7 18.90 -22.05 0.64
N ILE A 8 18.31 -21.31 -0.30
CA ILE A 8 17.05 -20.61 -0.09
C ILE A 8 15.91 -21.61 0.19
N LEU A 9 15.85 -22.70 -0.57
CA LEU A 9 14.84 -23.74 -0.40
C LEU A 9 14.92 -24.47 0.96
N LYS A 10 16.08 -24.44 1.64
CA LYS A 10 16.22 -25.00 2.99
C LYS A 10 15.62 -24.13 4.10
N LEU A 11 15.28 -22.87 3.81
CA LEU A 11 14.70 -21.95 4.81
C LEU A 11 13.28 -22.37 5.24
N GLY A 12 12.61 -23.25 4.50
CA GLY A 12 11.31 -23.81 4.81
C GLY A 12 10.14 -22.85 4.59
N ARG A 13 10.28 -21.58 4.96
CA ARG A 13 9.26 -20.53 4.74
C ARG A 13 9.92 -19.29 4.12
N ILE A 14 9.28 -18.76 3.09
CA ILE A 14 9.64 -17.49 2.45
C ILE A 14 8.41 -16.60 2.56
N ASP A 15 8.53 -15.50 3.31
CA ASP A 15 7.42 -14.56 3.51
C ASP A 15 7.30 -13.56 2.35
N GLN A 16 8.41 -13.22 1.69
CA GLN A 16 8.44 -12.32 0.54
C GLN A 16 9.73 -12.51 -0.25
N MET A 17 9.64 -12.36 -1.56
CA MET A 17 10.78 -12.23 -2.46
C MET A 17 10.77 -10.85 -3.09
N ILE A 18 11.96 -10.31 -3.39
CA ILE A 18 12.12 -9.06 -4.12
C ILE A 18 13.08 -9.31 -5.28
N ALA A 19 12.65 -8.98 -6.49
CA ALA A 19 13.50 -8.98 -7.66
C ALA A 19 13.93 -7.55 -8.02
N ILE A 20 15.22 -7.37 -8.28
CA ILE A 20 15.79 -6.11 -8.75
C ILE A 20 16.45 -6.40 -10.10
N PRO A 21 15.76 -6.15 -11.22
CA PRO A 21 16.29 -6.43 -12.54
C PRO A 21 17.40 -5.43 -12.90
N ASP A 22 18.59 -5.92 -13.21
CA ASP A 22 19.75 -5.10 -13.59
C ASP A 22 19.76 -4.75 -15.09
N THR A 23 19.18 -5.60 -15.93
CA THR A 23 19.32 -5.56 -17.39
C THR A 23 18.02 -5.32 -18.14
N PHE A 24 16.87 -5.43 -17.47
CA PHE A 24 15.55 -5.27 -18.09
C PHE A 24 14.78 -4.12 -17.47
N PRO A 25 13.91 -3.44 -18.22
CA PRO A 25 12.90 -2.58 -17.61
C PRO A 25 12.07 -3.37 -16.60
N VAL A 26 11.86 -2.79 -15.41
CA VAL A 26 11.08 -3.41 -14.31
C VAL A 26 9.70 -3.90 -14.80
N ARG A 27 9.06 -3.13 -15.68
CA ARG A 27 7.77 -3.50 -16.27
C ARG A 27 7.85 -4.84 -17.00
N ARG A 28 8.82 -5.01 -17.91
CA ARG A 28 8.97 -6.25 -18.65
C ARG A 28 9.26 -7.44 -17.74
N ALA A 29 10.13 -7.25 -16.75
CA ALA A 29 10.43 -8.30 -15.78
C ALA A 29 9.19 -8.68 -14.95
N ALA A 30 8.36 -7.71 -14.58
CA ALA A 30 7.10 -7.96 -13.89
C ALA A 30 6.12 -8.74 -14.77
N ASP A 31 5.94 -8.36 -16.04
CA ASP A 31 5.06 -9.05 -16.98
C ASP A 31 5.49 -10.53 -17.17
N GLU A 32 6.82 -10.79 -17.27
CA GLU A 32 7.36 -12.15 -17.35
C GLU A 32 7.14 -12.95 -16.05
N LEU A 33 7.31 -12.31 -14.88
CA LEU A 33 7.05 -12.95 -13.59
C LEU A 33 5.55 -13.24 -13.39
N GLU A 34 4.68 -12.33 -13.78
CA GLU A 34 3.24 -12.51 -13.70
C GLU A 34 2.77 -13.70 -14.56
N ALA A 35 3.32 -13.85 -15.77
CA ALA A 35 3.04 -14.97 -16.66
C ALA A 35 3.42 -16.34 -16.06
N ILE A 36 4.45 -16.41 -15.21
CA ILE A 36 4.89 -17.66 -14.57
C ILE A 36 4.37 -17.82 -13.14
N ALA A 37 3.82 -16.76 -12.52
CA ALA A 37 3.32 -16.81 -11.15
C ALA A 37 2.16 -17.79 -11.01
N ASP A 38 1.25 -17.82 -11.95
CA ASP A 38 0.10 -18.74 -11.99
C ASP A 38 -0.64 -18.80 -10.63
N GLY A 39 -0.84 -17.63 -9.98
CA GLY A 39 -1.49 -17.52 -8.68
C GLY A 39 -0.67 -18.01 -7.47
N ARG A 40 0.57 -18.47 -7.67
CA ARG A 40 1.43 -18.99 -6.59
C ARG A 40 2.08 -17.89 -5.75
N PHE A 41 2.18 -16.69 -6.26
CA PHE A 41 2.65 -15.49 -5.58
C PHE A 41 2.11 -14.24 -6.27
N GLY A 42 2.07 -13.12 -5.53
CA GLY A 42 1.75 -11.81 -6.09
C GLY A 42 2.92 -11.23 -6.87
N VAL A 43 2.66 -10.31 -7.80
CA VAL A 43 3.69 -9.57 -8.54
C VAL A 43 3.33 -8.09 -8.50
N PHE A 44 4.07 -7.31 -7.74
CA PHE A 44 3.82 -5.87 -7.57
C PHE A 44 5.03 -5.06 -7.98
N ARG A 45 4.85 -4.22 -8.99
CA ARG A 45 5.92 -3.33 -9.47
C ARG A 45 6.15 -2.17 -8.51
N ASN A 46 7.43 -1.85 -8.32
CA ASN A 46 7.94 -0.61 -7.78
C ASN A 46 8.83 0.07 -8.82
N HIS A 47 9.38 1.25 -8.52
CA HIS A 47 10.23 1.99 -9.48
C HIS A 47 11.42 1.17 -9.99
N ARG A 48 12.08 0.41 -9.10
CA ARG A 48 13.31 -0.34 -9.41
C ARG A 48 13.28 -1.79 -9.00
N SER A 49 12.18 -2.25 -8.43
CA SER A 49 12.03 -3.61 -7.92
C SER A 49 10.65 -4.17 -8.19
N ILE A 50 10.52 -5.45 -7.98
CA ILE A 50 9.27 -6.20 -8.05
C ILE A 50 9.13 -6.95 -6.75
N ASP A 51 8.07 -6.69 -6.03
CA ASP A 51 7.74 -7.36 -4.79
C ASP A 51 6.87 -8.59 -5.11
N MET A 52 7.24 -9.73 -4.55
CA MET A 52 6.55 -11.00 -4.76
C MET A 52 6.15 -11.60 -3.40
N PRO A 53 5.04 -11.14 -2.82
CA PRO A 53 4.50 -11.73 -1.60
C PRO A 53 3.77 -13.05 -1.89
N PRO A 54 3.40 -13.83 -0.85
CA PRO A 54 2.47 -14.95 -0.99
C PRO A 54 1.16 -14.54 -1.67
N PRO A 55 0.43 -15.50 -2.27
CA PRO A 55 -0.82 -15.20 -2.96
C PRO A 55 -1.85 -14.57 -2.00
N GLY A 56 -2.58 -13.59 -2.50
CA GLY A 56 -3.61 -12.88 -1.72
C GLY A 56 -3.08 -11.83 -0.73
N ILE A 57 -1.76 -11.73 -0.54
CA ILE A 57 -1.17 -10.71 0.33
C ILE A 57 -0.93 -9.43 -0.45
N THR A 58 -1.61 -8.37 -0.04
CA THR A 58 -1.50 -7.01 -0.59
C THR A 58 -1.46 -5.99 0.54
N LYS A 59 -1.19 -4.73 0.24
CA LYS A 59 -1.33 -3.65 1.22
C LYS A 59 -2.79 -3.50 1.69
N ALA A 60 -3.76 -3.75 0.82
CA ALA A 60 -5.17 -3.72 1.18
C ALA A 60 -5.54 -4.82 2.17
N THR A 61 -5.17 -6.07 1.88
CA THR A 61 -5.49 -7.19 2.78
C THR A 61 -4.83 -7.04 4.15
N GLY A 62 -3.58 -6.53 4.19
CA GLY A 62 -2.89 -6.24 5.46
C GLY A 62 -3.59 -5.15 6.27
N LEU A 63 -4.06 -4.07 5.62
CA LEU A 63 -4.83 -3.02 6.29
C LEU A 63 -6.17 -3.54 6.80
N GLY A 64 -6.90 -4.33 6.01
CA GLY A 64 -8.16 -4.95 6.45
C GLY A 64 -7.99 -5.87 7.65
N GLU A 65 -6.92 -6.69 7.68
CA GLU A 65 -6.59 -7.51 8.84
C GLU A 65 -6.32 -6.67 10.10
N ILE A 66 -5.54 -5.60 9.96
CA ILE A 66 -5.25 -4.67 11.08
C ILE A 66 -6.55 -4.01 11.54
N ALA A 67 -7.38 -3.51 10.63
CA ALA A 67 -8.66 -2.90 10.95
C ALA A 67 -9.56 -3.87 11.74
N GLY A 68 -9.66 -5.12 11.28
CA GLY A 68 -10.41 -6.16 11.98
C GLY A 68 -9.88 -6.47 13.38
N LEU A 69 -8.56 -6.52 13.57
CA LEU A 69 -7.93 -6.76 14.88
C LEU A 69 -8.21 -5.63 15.88
N PHE A 70 -8.26 -4.39 15.42
CA PHE A 70 -8.48 -3.23 16.28
C PHE A 70 -9.93 -2.74 16.31
N GLY A 71 -10.83 -3.38 15.57
CA GLY A 71 -12.23 -2.99 15.48
C GLY A 71 -12.43 -1.64 14.79
N ILE A 72 -11.55 -1.30 13.85
CA ILE A 72 -11.63 -0.08 13.04
C ILE A 72 -12.60 -0.32 11.89
N ASP A 73 -13.54 0.59 11.68
CA ASP A 73 -14.43 0.57 10.51
C ASP A 73 -13.61 0.85 9.24
N GLU A 74 -13.71 -0.02 8.25
CA GLU A 74 -13.01 0.13 6.98
C GLU A 74 -13.39 1.44 6.25
N GLY A 75 -14.61 1.96 6.45
CA GLY A 75 -15.05 3.25 5.97
C GLY A 75 -14.33 4.45 6.61
N MET A 76 -13.53 4.24 7.65
CA MET A 76 -12.72 5.27 8.29
C MET A 76 -11.24 5.20 7.88
N ILE A 77 -10.88 4.32 6.94
CA ILE A 77 -9.49 4.13 6.52
C ILE A 77 -9.19 5.00 5.30
N TYR A 78 -8.29 5.94 5.48
CA TYR A 78 -7.72 6.73 4.39
C TYR A 78 -6.35 6.16 4.01
N THR A 79 -6.12 6.00 2.71
CA THR A 79 -4.86 5.48 2.18
C THR A 79 -4.24 6.45 1.20
N ALA A 80 -2.92 6.50 1.16
CA ALA A 80 -2.19 7.36 0.26
C ALA A 80 -1.06 6.61 -0.44
N GLY A 81 -0.88 6.87 -1.71
CA GLY A 81 0.18 6.23 -2.47
C GLY A 81 0.34 6.76 -3.88
N GLY A 82 1.34 6.22 -4.58
CA GLY A 82 1.67 6.66 -5.93
C GLY A 82 2.16 5.55 -6.86
N ASN A 83 2.44 4.37 -6.36
CA ASN A 83 2.99 3.25 -7.13
C ASN A 83 1.97 2.12 -7.33
N TRP A 84 2.24 1.23 -8.26
CA TRP A 84 1.35 0.08 -8.55
C TRP A 84 1.12 -0.84 -7.36
N ASN A 85 2.09 -0.98 -6.45
CA ASN A 85 1.91 -1.75 -5.22
C ASN A 85 0.96 -1.09 -4.21
N ASP A 86 0.63 0.20 -4.40
CA ASP A 86 -0.35 0.94 -3.61
C ASP A 86 -1.77 0.77 -4.17
N LEU A 87 -1.90 0.44 -5.47
CA LEU A 87 -3.17 0.36 -6.17
C LEU A 87 -4.25 -0.45 -5.43
N PRO A 88 -3.95 -1.65 -4.86
CA PRO A 88 -4.97 -2.41 -4.13
C PRO A 88 -5.55 -1.67 -2.93
N MET A 89 -4.73 -0.95 -2.14
CA MET A 89 -5.23 -0.22 -0.97
C MET A 89 -5.93 1.09 -1.37
N ILE A 90 -5.46 1.76 -2.43
CA ILE A 90 -6.12 2.95 -2.97
C ILE A 90 -7.52 2.62 -3.50
N ALA A 91 -7.68 1.45 -4.11
CA ALA A 91 -8.97 1.02 -4.66
C ALA A 91 -9.93 0.44 -3.60
N ALA A 92 -9.41 -0.03 -2.45
CA ALA A 92 -10.21 -0.70 -1.43
C ALA A 92 -10.73 0.23 -0.34
N PHE A 93 -10.06 1.36 -0.08
CA PHE A 93 -10.37 2.30 0.99
C PHE A 93 -10.51 3.72 0.44
N HIS A 94 -10.64 4.75 1.29
CA HIS A 94 -10.60 6.15 0.85
C HIS A 94 -9.22 6.50 0.31
N GLY A 95 -9.03 6.23 -0.98
CA GLY A 95 -7.76 6.30 -1.66
C GLY A 95 -7.39 7.70 -2.11
N CYS A 96 -6.21 8.17 -1.72
CA CYS A 96 -5.63 9.43 -2.16
C CYS A 96 -4.38 9.17 -3.02
N ALA A 97 -4.31 9.76 -4.21
CA ALA A 97 -3.12 9.72 -5.05
C ALA A 97 -2.35 11.04 -5.01
N VAL A 98 -1.03 10.98 -5.03
CA VAL A 98 -0.20 12.18 -5.22
C VAL A 98 -0.11 12.54 -6.72
N GLU A 99 0.13 13.83 -7.04
CA GLU A 99 0.18 14.30 -8.44
C GLU A 99 1.17 13.55 -9.32
N ASN A 100 2.29 13.08 -8.77
CA ASN A 100 3.30 12.31 -9.48
C ASN A 100 3.06 10.80 -9.43
N ALA A 101 1.88 10.35 -8.99
CA ALA A 101 1.50 8.94 -8.98
C ALA A 101 1.34 8.39 -10.40
N GLU A 102 1.43 7.07 -10.51
CA GLU A 102 1.14 6.34 -11.74
C GLU A 102 -0.31 6.56 -12.18
N ASP A 103 -0.55 6.59 -13.50
CA ASP A 103 -1.87 6.90 -14.05
C ASP A 103 -2.98 5.96 -13.56
N ASP A 104 -2.67 4.68 -13.37
CA ASP A 104 -3.66 3.70 -12.88
C ASP A 104 -4.00 3.92 -11.40
N VAL A 105 -3.04 4.38 -10.60
CA VAL A 105 -3.27 4.77 -9.20
C VAL A 105 -4.15 6.01 -9.14
N LYS A 106 -3.87 7.02 -9.98
CA LYS A 106 -4.71 8.23 -10.07
C LYS A 106 -6.15 7.94 -10.47
N LYS A 107 -6.35 6.99 -11.40
CA LYS A 107 -7.71 6.58 -11.83
C LYS A 107 -8.50 5.87 -10.74
N ALA A 108 -7.82 5.15 -9.85
CA ALA A 108 -8.45 4.42 -8.76
C ALA A 108 -8.68 5.27 -7.52
N ALA A 109 -7.97 6.40 -7.39
CA ALA A 109 -8.07 7.29 -6.24
C ALA A 109 -9.34 8.13 -6.25
N GLU A 110 -9.90 8.40 -5.08
CA GLU A 110 -11.02 9.33 -4.90
C GLU A 110 -10.59 10.78 -5.13
N ILE A 111 -9.38 11.12 -4.69
CA ILE A 111 -8.79 12.45 -4.89
C ILE A 111 -7.32 12.36 -5.33
N ILE A 112 -6.89 13.40 -6.03
CA ILE A 112 -5.49 13.62 -6.37
C ILE A 112 -5.04 14.89 -5.67
N VAL A 113 -3.91 14.81 -4.95
CA VAL A 113 -3.37 15.90 -4.13
C VAL A 113 -1.90 16.17 -4.47
N PRO A 114 -1.42 17.40 -4.27
CA PRO A 114 -0.02 17.74 -4.59
C PRO A 114 0.99 16.95 -3.73
N ASP A 115 0.68 16.75 -2.47
CA ASP A 115 1.56 16.07 -1.51
C ASP A 115 0.79 15.45 -0.34
N ILE A 116 1.52 14.78 0.56
CA ILE A 116 0.94 14.12 1.74
C ILE A 116 0.32 15.11 2.74
N ALA A 117 0.85 16.34 2.85
CA ALA A 117 0.28 17.33 3.77
C ALA A 117 -1.15 17.72 3.37
N ALA A 118 -1.40 17.84 2.06
CA ALA A 118 -2.73 18.12 1.54
C ALA A 118 -3.74 16.99 1.81
N ILE A 119 -3.28 15.74 2.00
CA ILE A 119 -4.14 14.61 2.40
C ILE A 119 -4.67 14.82 3.82
N VAL A 120 -3.79 15.23 4.74
CA VAL A 120 -4.18 15.50 6.13
C VAL A 120 -5.24 16.60 6.18
N GLU A 121 -5.04 17.69 5.45
CA GLU A 121 -6.03 18.77 5.36
C GLU A 121 -7.38 18.28 4.76
N TYR A 122 -7.32 17.39 3.77
CA TYR A 122 -8.52 16.81 3.18
C TYR A 122 -9.29 15.96 4.20
N ILE A 123 -8.60 15.08 4.91
CA ILE A 123 -9.20 14.21 5.95
C ILE A 123 -9.84 15.07 7.04
N GLU A 124 -9.13 16.06 7.57
CA GLU A 124 -9.64 16.96 8.60
C GLU A 124 -10.91 17.70 8.16
N LYS A 125 -10.97 18.14 6.90
CA LYS A 125 -12.14 18.82 6.34
C LYS A 125 -13.32 17.87 6.16
N THR A 126 -13.06 16.64 5.73
CA THR A 126 -14.10 15.62 5.50
C THR A 126 -14.67 15.14 6.83
N ASP A 127 -13.81 14.79 7.79
CA ASP A 127 -14.24 14.39 9.13
C ASP A 127 -15.05 15.51 9.84
N ALA A 128 -14.58 16.75 9.74
CA ALA A 128 -15.29 17.89 10.30
C ALA A 128 -16.65 18.18 9.62
N ALA A 129 -16.86 17.72 8.39
CA ALA A 129 -18.13 17.86 7.68
C ALA A 129 -19.12 16.73 8.03
N GLU A 130 -18.62 15.51 8.20
CA GLU A 130 -19.41 14.33 8.51
C GLU A 130 -19.68 14.19 10.02
N HIS A 131 -18.74 14.66 10.86
CA HIS A 131 -18.82 14.61 12.31
C HIS A 131 -18.59 15.99 12.95
N PRO A 132 -19.55 16.93 12.81
CA PRO A 132 -19.41 18.30 13.33
C PRO A 132 -19.21 18.36 14.85
N GLU A 133 -19.55 17.31 15.59
CA GLU A 133 -19.32 17.15 17.02
C GLU A 133 -17.83 16.96 17.39
N ASN A 134 -17.00 16.47 16.45
CA ASN A 134 -15.57 16.25 16.67
C ASN A 134 -14.72 17.55 16.60
N LYS A 135 -15.34 18.68 16.27
CA LYS A 135 -14.64 19.99 16.12
C LYS A 135 -13.95 20.54 17.39
N THR A 136 -14.03 19.85 18.52
CA THR A 136 -13.56 20.34 19.82
C THR A 136 -12.53 19.47 20.55
N MET A 137 -11.79 18.59 19.86
CA MET A 137 -10.66 17.91 20.48
C MET A 137 -9.38 18.73 20.30
N PRO A 138 -8.84 19.37 21.37
CA PRO A 138 -7.53 20.03 21.27
C PRO A 138 -6.45 18.98 21.06
N THR A 139 -5.47 19.30 20.23
CA THR A 139 -4.27 18.52 19.90
C THR A 139 -3.42 18.09 21.13
N GLU A 140 -3.78 18.50 22.33
CA GLU A 140 -3.06 18.17 23.57
C GLU A 140 -3.26 16.74 24.09
N ALA A 141 -4.22 15.98 23.58
CA ALA A 141 -4.47 14.61 24.07
C ALA A 141 -3.55 13.55 23.41
N ALA A 142 -2.99 13.82 22.23
CA ALA A 142 -2.13 12.88 21.52
C ALA A 142 -0.72 12.75 22.12
N GLU A 143 -0.22 13.77 22.82
CA GLU A 143 1.13 13.72 23.41
C GLU A 143 1.24 12.90 24.70
N ARG A 144 0.13 12.51 25.33
CA ARG A 144 0.14 11.78 26.61
C ARG A 144 0.01 10.26 26.50
N SER A 145 -0.17 9.72 25.31
CA SER A 145 -0.42 8.28 25.13
C SER A 145 0.82 7.47 24.73
N PHE A 146 2.00 8.08 24.62
CA PHE A 146 3.25 7.42 24.22
C PHE A 146 4.37 7.52 25.29
N LEU A 147 4.04 7.58 26.57
CA LEU A 147 5.02 7.43 27.67
C LEU A 147 4.67 6.24 28.55
#